data_d547c6beed406004f15c8f3278064dd8
#
_entry.id   d547c6beed406004f15c8f3278064dd8
#
_cell.length_a   1.000
_cell.length_b   1.000
_cell.length_c   1.000
_cell.angle_alpha   90.00
_cell.angle_beta   90.00
_cell.angle_gamma   90.00
#
_symmetry.space_group_name_H-M   'P 1'
#
loop_
_entity.id
_entity.type
_entity.pdbx_description
1 polymer ?
#
loop_
_entity_poly.entity_id
_entity_poly.type
_entity_poly.pdbx_seq_one_letter_code
_entity_poly.pdbx_strand_id
1 'polypeptide(L)'
;MKNLLIITLAIVVGISVFYLGKQKSHQNMHLHNQQIGHKSLKVVDPYARVSSSSAKSGAIFFTIENGTNFEHRLIGAATDVAKKAELHTHIVNDDGVMSMVKIKDGVIIEPNSRVMFKRGGNHVMIMGLNKSLMNGDKVFLDLIFENNVLKLEVLVDNKRSTKKHDHKMSH
;
A
#
# COMPACT_ATOMS: atom_id res chain seq x y z
N MET A 1 52.97 54.73 -25.47
CA MET A 1 53.36 53.37 -25.20
C MET A 1 52.93 52.91 -23.77
N LYS A 2 53.04 53.75 -22.73
CA LYS A 2 52.62 53.35 -21.32
C LYS A 2 51.17 53.06 -21.17
N ASN A 3 50.22 53.72 -21.85
CA ASN A 3 48.82 53.55 -21.74
C ASN A 3 48.31 52.26 -22.43
N LEU A 4 49.01 51.79 -23.49
CA LEU A 4 48.66 50.55 -24.17
C LEU A 4 48.98 49.32 -23.31
N LEU A 5 50.03 49.38 -22.50
CA LEU A 5 50.45 48.28 -21.62
C LEU A 5 49.48 48.10 -20.43
N ILE A 6 48.91 49.21 -19.95
CA ILE A 6 47.94 49.17 -18.85
C ILE A 6 46.61 48.55 -19.31
N ILE A 7 46.16 48.87 -20.53
CA ILE A 7 44.90 48.31 -21.07
C ILE A 7 45.03 46.80 -21.31
N THR A 8 46.16 46.32 -21.82
CA THR A 8 46.37 44.87 -22.03
C THR A 8 46.42 44.09 -20.73
N LEU A 9 47.01 44.65 -19.67
CA LEU A 9 47.06 44.02 -18.37
C LEU A 9 45.67 43.90 -17.72
N ALA A 10 44.82 44.93 -17.86
CA ALA A 10 43.44 44.91 -17.32
C ALA A 10 42.57 43.85 -18.03
N ILE A 11 42.74 43.68 -19.34
CA ILE A 11 41.99 42.65 -20.10
C ILE A 11 42.40 41.25 -19.67
N VAL A 12 43.68 40.97 -19.46
CA VAL A 12 44.15 39.63 -19.01
C VAL A 12 43.66 39.30 -17.63
N VAL A 13 43.65 40.24 -16.69
CA VAL A 13 43.12 40.03 -15.33
C VAL A 13 41.60 39.81 -15.35
N GLY A 14 40.87 40.56 -16.18
CA GLY A 14 39.40 40.39 -16.32
C GLY A 14 39.01 39.04 -16.87
N ILE A 15 39.72 38.54 -17.88
CA ILE A 15 39.49 37.21 -18.46
C ILE A 15 39.83 36.10 -17.44
N SER A 16 40.91 36.25 -16.67
CA SER A 16 41.30 35.29 -15.65
C SER A 16 40.23 35.15 -14.53
N VAL A 17 39.67 36.26 -14.06
CA VAL A 17 38.60 36.26 -13.05
C VAL A 17 37.31 35.65 -13.61
N PHE A 18 36.98 35.90 -14.88
CA PHE A 18 35.81 35.32 -15.53
C PHE A 18 35.91 33.80 -15.70
N TYR A 19 37.12 33.28 -16.04
CA TYR A 19 37.34 31.84 -16.14
C TYR A 19 37.34 31.13 -14.77
N LEU A 20 37.88 31.76 -13.73
CA LEU A 20 37.85 31.23 -12.37
C LEU A 20 36.43 31.21 -11.77
N GLY A 21 35.57 32.15 -12.15
CA GLY A 21 34.17 32.20 -11.74
C GLY A 21 33.31 31.08 -12.36
N LYS A 22 33.65 30.57 -13.56
CA LYS A 22 32.92 29.48 -14.23
C LYS A 22 33.27 28.08 -13.75
N GLN A 23 34.38 27.90 -13.02
CA GLN A 23 34.75 26.56 -12.52
C GLN A 23 34.16 26.21 -11.16
N LYS A 24 33.37 27.07 -10.51
CA LYS A 24 32.77 26.79 -9.20
C LYS A 24 31.33 26.26 -9.24
N SER A 25 30.77 25.91 -10.40
CA SER A 25 29.38 25.38 -10.48
C SER A 25 29.25 23.91 -10.90
N HIS A 26 30.35 23.15 -10.89
CA HIS A 26 30.28 21.69 -10.96
C HIS A 26 30.75 21.06 -9.65
N GLN A 27 30.24 21.55 -8.50
CA GLN A 27 30.19 20.71 -7.35
C GLN A 27 29.05 19.71 -7.62
N ASN A 28 29.46 18.47 -7.84
CA ASN A 28 28.65 17.29 -7.82
C ASN A 28 27.64 17.41 -6.68
N MET A 29 26.43 17.82 -7.02
CA MET A 29 25.27 17.48 -6.22
C MET A 29 25.10 15.97 -6.46
N HIS A 30 25.90 15.14 -5.78
CA HIS A 30 25.45 13.83 -5.41
C HIS A 30 24.22 14.08 -4.55
N LEU A 31 23.11 14.29 -5.24
CA LEU A 31 21.81 13.98 -4.69
C LEU A 31 21.95 12.52 -4.25
N HIS A 32 22.33 12.38 -3.01
CA HIS A 32 22.00 11.18 -2.26
C HIS A 32 20.49 11.08 -2.44
N ASN A 33 20.10 10.30 -3.45
CA ASN A 33 18.75 9.84 -3.62
C ASN A 33 18.54 8.86 -2.45
N GLN A 34 18.48 9.43 -1.24
CA GLN A 34 17.75 8.80 -0.17
C GLN A 34 16.35 8.69 -0.75
N GLN A 35 16.03 7.54 -1.29
CA GLN A 35 14.67 7.07 -1.27
C GLN A 35 14.25 7.18 0.19
N ILE A 36 13.69 8.33 0.53
CA ILE A 36 12.80 8.48 1.67
C ILE A 36 11.68 7.53 1.28
N GLY A 37 11.82 6.28 1.71
CA GLY A 37 10.76 5.31 1.60
C GLY A 37 9.59 5.98 2.30
N HIS A 38 8.62 6.48 1.50
CA HIS A 38 7.44 7.12 2.04
C HIS A 38 6.84 6.13 3.01
N LYS A 39 7.04 6.41 4.30
CA LYS A 39 6.38 5.69 5.37
C LYS A 39 4.90 5.92 5.17
N SER A 40 4.22 4.97 4.58
CA SER A 40 2.83 5.08 4.18
C SER A 40 2.06 3.83 4.57
N LEU A 41 0.76 3.99 4.70
CA LEU A 41 -0.17 2.88 4.81
C LEU A 41 -0.38 2.30 3.41
N LYS A 42 -0.15 0.99 3.23
CA LYS A 42 -0.26 0.30 1.94
C LYS A 42 -1.11 -0.94 2.06
N VAL A 43 -1.81 -1.26 0.98
CA VAL A 43 -2.49 -2.55 0.81
C VAL A 43 -1.71 -3.36 -0.21
N VAL A 44 -1.36 -4.57 0.17
CA VAL A 44 -0.54 -5.47 -0.63
C VAL A 44 -1.35 -6.71 -0.97
N ASP A 45 -1.24 -7.14 -2.23
CA ASP A 45 -1.73 -8.40 -2.75
C ASP A 45 -3.24 -8.62 -2.55
N PRO A 46 -4.11 -7.63 -2.90
CA PRO A 46 -5.55 -7.77 -2.73
C PRO A 46 -6.14 -8.72 -3.77
N TYR A 47 -7.06 -9.58 -3.32
CA TYR A 47 -7.86 -10.44 -4.20
C TYR A 47 -9.23 -10.74 -3.61
N ALA A 48 -10.21 -10.91 -4.47
CA ALA A 48 -11.57 -11.30 -4.10
C ALA A 48 -11.85 -12.76 -4.47
N ARG A 49 -12.75 -13.41 -3.74
CA ARG A 49 -13.23 -14.75 -4.06
C ARG A 49 -14.74 -14.83 -3.90
N VAL A 50 -15.35 -15.59 -4.79
CA VAL A 50 -16.72 -16.05 -4.73
C VAL A 50 -16.75 -17.57 -4.94
N SER A 51 -17.69 -18.26 -4.31
CA SER A 51 -17.80 -19.74 -4.42
C SER A 51 -18.26 -20.20 -5.80
N SER A 52 -19.09 -19.40 -6.46
CA SER A 52 -19.61 -19.61 -7.81
C SER A 52 -20.06 -18.30 -8.44
N SER A 53 -20.32 -18.27 -9.75
CA SER A 53 -20.86 -17.11 -10.44
C SER A 53 -22.24 -16.68 -9.96
N SER A 54 -23.03 -17.59 -9.37
CA SER A 54 -24.34 -17.34 -8.78
C SER A 54 -24.31 -17.04 -7.28
N ALA A 55 -23.13 -16.97 -6.67
CA ALA A 55 -22.97 -16.68 -5.25
C ALA A 55 -23.61 -15.33 -4.90
N LYS A 56 -24.24 -15.27 -3.73
CA LYS A 56 -24.83 -14.02 -3.19
C LYS A 56 -23.86 -13.28 -2.27
N SER A 57 -22.71 -13.89 -1.97
CA SER A 57 -21.66 -13.33 -1.13
C SER A 57 -20.27 -13.74 -1.61
N GLY A 58 -19.27 -13.01 -1.17
CA GLY A 58 -17.87 -13.27 -1.41
C GLY A 58 -17.01 -12.74 -0.27
N ALA A 59 -15.70 -12.91 -0.40
CA ALA A 59 -14.74 -12.40 0.56
C ALA A 59 -13.56 -11.73 -0.16
N ILE A 60 -13.01 -10.69 0.45
CA ILE A 60 -11.82 -9.99 -0.07
C ILE A 60 -10.71 -10.11 0.98
N PHE A 61 -9.54 -10.42 0.48
CA PHE A 61 -8.33 -10.71 1.25
C PHE A 61 -7.20 -9.80 0.79
N PHE A 62 -6.34 -9.39 1.70
CA PHE A 62 -5.19 -8.51 1.44
C PHE A 62 -4.28 -8.46 2.67
N THR A 63 -3.15 -7.81 2.55
CA THR A 63 -2.32 -7.42 3.68
C THR A 63 -2.28 -5.89 3.78
N ILE A 64 -2.47 -5.33 4.97
CA ILE A 64 -2.19 -3.92 5.24
C ILE A 64 -0.79 -3.84 5.84
N GLU A 65 0.05 -3.00 5.26
CA GLU A 65 1.37 -2.64 5.79
C GLU A 65 1.33 -1.19 6.24
N ASN A 66 1.55 -0.97 7.53
CA ASN A 66 1.67 0.35 8.12
C ASN A 66 3.16 0.71 8.25
N GLY A 67 3.71 1.43 7.28
CA GLY A 67 5.07 1.96 7.36
C GLY A 67 5.17 3.29 8.11
N THR A 68 4.08 3.80 8.69
CA THR A 68 4.08 5.05 9.45
C THR A 68 4.46 4.84 10.92
N ASN A 69 4.68 5.94 11.64
CA ASN A 69 4.95 5.92 13.08
C ASN A 69 3.66 6.05 13.93
N PHE A 70 2.48 5.97 13.30
CA PHE A 70 1.18 6.14 13.94
C PHE A 70 0.34 4.87 13.78
N GLU A 71 -0.50 4.58 14.76
CA GLU A 71 -1.55 3.59 14.67
C GLU A 71 -2.59 4.02 13.64
N HIS A 72 -3.13 3.06 12.91
CA HIS A 72 -4.30 3.24 12.04
C HIS A 72 -5.37 2.24 12.43
N ARG A 73 -6.64 2.65 12.40
CA ARG A 73 -7.78 1.77 12.67
C ARG A 73 -8.66 1.64 11.43
N LEU A 74 -8.76 0.43 10.89
CA LEU A 74 -9.70 0.10 9.83
C LEU A 74 -11.07 -0.17 10.47
N ILE A 75 -12.04 0.70 10.22
CA ILE A 75 -13.36 0.66 10.86
C ILE A 75 -14.45 0.09 9.96
N GLY A 76 -14.21 -0.03 8.66
CA GLY A 76 -15.21 -0.52 7.73
C GLY A 76 -14.70 -0.71 6.31
N ALA A 77 -15.61 -1.13 5.46
CA ALA A 77 -15.38 -1.25 4.02
C ALA A 77 -16.67 -0.94 3.23
N ALA A 78 -16.50 -0.51 1.96
CA ALA A 78 -17.59 -0.33 1.02
C ALA A 78 -17.20 -0.86 -0.36
N THR A 79 -18.17 -1.22 -1.19
CA THR A 79 -17.93 -1.74 -2.55
C THR A 79 -19.10 -1.40 -3.47
N ASP A 80 -18.83 -1.34 -4.77
CA ASP A 80 -19.82 -1.10 -5.82
C ASP A 80 -20.61 -2.37 -6.22
N VAL A 81 -20.09 -3.56 -5.90
CA VAL A 81 -20.62 -4.84 -6.38
C VAL A 81 -21.54 -5.55 -5.40
N ALA A 82 -21.75 -5.02 -4.19
CA ALA A 82 -22.57 -5.65 -3.17
C ALA A 82 -23.33 -4.63 -2.32
N LYS A 83 -24.43 -5.07 -1.71
CA LYS A 83 -25.23 -4.22 -0.80
C LYS A 83 -24.51 -3.89 0.50
N LYS A 84 -23.60 -4.78 0.95
CA LYS A 84 -22.82 -4.62 2.19
C LYS A 84 -21.42 -5.14 2.00
N ALA A 85 -20.44 -4.42 2.58
CA ALA A 85 -19.08 -4.90 2.82
C ALA A 85 -18.77 -4.71 4.31
N GLU A 86 -18.38 -5.76 5.00
CA GLU A 86 -18.18 -5.76 6.45
C GLU A 86 -16.88 -6.46 6.83
N LEU A 87 -16.23 -5.97 7.88
CA LEU A 87 -15.06 -6.64 8.47
C LEU A 87 -15.50 -7.82 9.29
N HIS A 88 -14.99 -8.99 8.98
CA HIS A 88 -15.30 -10.25 9.64
C HIS A 88 -14.02 -10.97 10.06
N THR A 89 -14.15 -11.83 11.07
CA THR A 89 -13.10 -12.76 11.48
C THR A 89 -13.69 -14.12 11.80
N HIS A 90 -12.84 -15.14 11.88
CA HIS A 90 -13.22 -16.44 12.38
C HIS A 90 -12.82 -16.55 13.85
N ILE A 91 -13.73 -17.08 14.64
CA ILE A 91 -13.51 -17.50 16.03
C ILE A 91 -13.76 -18.99 16.15
N VAL A 92 -13.04 -19.63 17.06
CA VAL A 92 -13.29 -21.04 17.45
C VAL A 92 -13.81 -21.00 18.86
N ASN A 93 -14.98 -21.63 19.11
CA ASN A 93 -15.52 -21.74 20.44
C ASN A 93 -14.85 -22.87 21.21
N ASP A 94 -15.23 -23.05 22.49
CA ASP A 94 -14.67 -24.08 23.38
C ASP A 94 -14.93 -25.52 22.89
N ASP A 95 -15.98 -25.74 22.10
CA ASP A 95 -16.30 -27.02 21.46
C ASP A 95 -15.51 -27.26 20.15
N GLY A 96 -14.61 -26.37 19.78
CA GLY A 96 -13.84 -26.45 18.53
C GLY A 96 -14.62 -26.07 17.27
N VAL A 97 -15.83 -25.51 17.39
CA VAL A 97 -16.64 -25.08 16.26
C VAL A 97 -16.17 -23.72 15.78
N MET A 98 -15.80 -23.65 14.51
CA MET A 98 -15.41 -22.38 13.85
C MET A 98 -16.66 -21.63 13.41
N SER A 99 -16.78 -20.37 13.82
CA SER A 99 -17.82 -19.45 13.38
C SER A 99 -17.24 -18.15 12.87
N MET A 100 -17.99 -17.50 11.98
CA MET A 100 -17.62 -16.20 11.40
C MET A 100 -18.41 -15.11 12.13
N VAL A 101 -17.69 -14.08 12.61
CA VAL A 101 -18.30 -12.97 13.34
C VAL A 101 -17.87 -11.63 12.73
N LYS A 102 -18.75 -10.64 12.83
CA LYS A 102 -18.45 -9.26 12.44
C LYS A 102 -17.53 -8.61 13.49
N ILE A 103 -16.50 -7.95 13.01
CA ILE A 103 -15.63 -7.10 13.83
C ILE A 103 -16.34 -5.75 14.00
N LYS A 104 -16.73 -5.39 15.23
CA LYS A 104 -17.48 -4.17 15.53
C LYS A 104 -16.57 -2.98 15.80
N ASP A 105 -15.42 -3.20 16.45
CA ASP A 105 -14.52 -2.16 16.94
C ASP A 105 -13.39 -1.81 15.95
N GLY A 106 -13.47 -2.37 14.74
CA GLY A 106 -12.44 -2.23 13.73
C GLY A 106 -11.21 -3.09 14.01
N VAL A 107 -10.20 -2.92 13.15
CA VAL A 107 -8.90 -3.62 13.23
C VAL A 107 -7.79 -2.59 13.37
N ILE A 108 -7.02 -2.73 14.44
CA ILE A 108 -5.86 -1.87 14.72
C ILE A 108 -4.68 -2.36 13.86
N ILE A 109 -3.98 -1.41 13.25
CA ILE A 109 -2.73 -1.64 12.53
C ILE A 109 -1.65 -0.78 13.20
N GLU A 110 -0.86 -1.42 14.05
CA GLU A 110 0.20 -0.78 14.82
C GLU A 110 1.24 -0.10 13.94
N PRO A 111 2.00 0.88 14.46
CA PRO A 111 3.11 1.49 13.74
C PRO A 111 4.14 0.45 13.27
N ASN A 112 4.66 0.61 12.06
CA ASN A 112 5.69 -0.25 11.47
C ASN A 112 5.33 -1.75 11.50
N SER A 113 4.06 -2.08 11.37
CA SER A 113 3.52 -3.45 11.44
C SER A 113 2.75 -3.82 10.18
N ARG A 114 2.32 -5.08 10.14
CA ARG A 114 1.41 -5.58 9.10
C ARG A 114 0.29 -6.40 9.72
N VAL A 115 -0.89 -6.28 9.11
CA VAL A 115 -2.06 -7.09 9.46
C VAL A 115 -2.55 -7.83 8.22
N MET A 116 -2.67 -9.15 8.30
CA MET A 116 -3.14 -9.98 7.20
C MET A 116 -4.64 -10.24 7.29
N PHE A 117 -5.34 -9.90 6.21
CA PHE A 117 -6.71 -10.32 5.94
C PHE A 117 -6.65 -11.56 5.06
N LYS A 118 -6.88 -12.75 5.66
CA LYS A 118 -6.66 -14.04 5.03
C LYS A 118 -7.77 -15.03 5.32
N ARG A 119 -7.83 -16.11 4.57
CA ARG A 119 -8.78 -17.20 4.82
C ARG A 119 -8.55 -17.80 6.22
N GLY A 120 -9.66 -18.01 6.95
CA GLY A 120 -9.61 -18.49 8.33
C GLY A 120 -9.23 -17.44 9.37
N GLY A 121 -9.09 -16.18 8.97
CA GLY A 121 -8.82 -15.03 9.85
C GLY A 121 -9.66 -13.83 9.44
N ASN A 122 -9.11 -12.63 9.64
CA ASN A 122 -9.76 -11.39 9.22
C ASN A 122 -9.96 -11.35 7.70
N HIS A 123 -11.07 -10.80 7.26
CA HIS A 123 -11.40 -10.59 5.84
C HIS A 123 -12.50 -9.54 5.70
N VAL A 124 -12.67 -9.01 4.49
CA VAL A 124 -13.86 -8.22 4.15
C VAL A 124 -14.87 -9.16 3.53
N MET A 125 -16.02 -9.33 4.18
CA MET A 125 -17.16 -10.06 3.63
C MET A 125 -18.02 -9.13 2.80
N ILE A 126 -18.27 -9.50 1.54
CA ILE A 126 -19.21 -8.79 0.66
C ILE A 126 -20.50 -9.59 0.53
N MET A 127 -21.65 -8.96 0.79
CA MET A 127 -22.95 -9.61 0.90
C MET A 127 -24.00 -8.91 0.05
N GLY A 128 -24.88 -9.72 -0.54
CA GLY A 128 -25.91 -9.23 -1.45
C GLY A 128 -25.30 -8.71 -2.74
N LEU A 129 -24.51 -9.56 -3.41
CA LEU A 129 -23.92 -9.24 -4.70
C LEU A 129 -25.01 -8.81 -5.69
N ASN A 130 -24.81 -7.68 -6.35
CA ASN A 130 -25.75 -7.09 -7.33
C ASN A 130 -25.49 -7.56 -8.76
N LYS A 131 -24.37 -8.25 -8.99
CA LYS A 131 -24.01 -8.88 -10.27
C LYS A 131 -23.26 -10.20 -10.02
N SER A 132 -23.24 -11.07 -11.02
CA SER A 132 -22.35 -12.24 -11.02
C SER A 132 -20.90 -11.81 -11.09
N LEU A 133 -20.04 -12.49 -10.35
CA LEU A 133 -18.60 -12.28 -10.37
C LEU A 133 -17.89 -13.54 -10.84
N MET A 134 -16.99 -13.39 -11.81
CA MET A 134 -16.17 -14.46 -12.38
C MET A 134 -14.68 -14.18 -12.16
N ASN A 135 -13.88 -15.20 -12.35
CA ASN A 135 -12.43 -15.07 -12.23
C ASN A 135 -11.90 -14.05 -13.26
N GLY A 136 -11.12 -13.08 -12.78
CA GLY A 136 -10.59 -11.97 -13.57
C GLY A 136 -11.44 -10.69 -13.54
N ASP A 137 -12.67 -10.73 -13.01
CA ASP A 137 -13.47 -9.53 -12.83
C ASP A 137 -12.82 -8.56 -11.83
N LYS A 138 -13.12 -7.28 -12.01
CA LYS A 138 -12.67 -6.19 -11.14
C LYS A 138 -13.78 -5.79 -10.16
N VAL A 139 -13.37 -5.59 -8.92
CA VAL A 139 -14.19 -5.11 -7.81
C VAL A 139 -13.54 -3.86 -7.24
N PHE A 140 -14.28 -2.76 -7.11
CA PHE A 140 -13.81 -1.59 -6.39
C PHE A 140 -14.12 -1.75 -4.90
N LEU A 141 -13.10 -1.55 -4.08
CA LEU A 141 -13.17 -1.66 -2.63
C LEU A 141 -12.64 -0.39 -1.99
N ASP A 142 -13.45 0.23 -1.16
CA ASP A 142 -13.05 1.31 -0.28
C ASP A 142 -12.79 0.72 1.12
N LEU A 143 -11.56 0.83 1.62
CA LEU A 143 -11.20 0.54 2.99
C LEU A 143 -11.30 1.82 3.81
N ILE A 144 -12.19 1.84 4.79
CA ILE A 144 -12.56 3.02 5.58
C ILE A 144 -11.79 2.97 6.89
N PHE A 145 -10.83 3.87 7.04
CA PHE A 145 -10.11 4.11 8.28
C PHE A 145 -10.74 5.29 9.05
N GLU A 146 -10.40 5.47 10.31
CA GLU A 146 -10.91 6.60 11.11
C GLU A 146 -10.63 7.97 10.47
N ASN A 147 -9.47 8.13 9.82
CA ASN A 147 -9.00 9.42 9.32
C ASN A 147 -8.85 9.49 7.80
N ASN A 148 -9.03 8.38 7.07
CA ASN A 148 -8.89 8.34 5.61
C ASN A 148 -9.62 7.15 4.98
N VAL A 149 -9.69 7.15 3.65
CA VAL A 149 -10.23 6.04 2.85
C VAL A 149 -9.19 5.64 1.81
N LEU A 150 -8.85 4.35 1.74
CA LEU A 150 -8.03 3.79 0.68
C LEU A 150 -8.92 3.11 -0.35
N LYS A 151 -8.83 3.57 -1.60
CA LYS A 151 -9.58 3.02 -2.73
C LYS A 151 -8.73 2.04 -3.50
N LEU A 152 -9.27 0.85 -3.74
CA LEU A 152 -8.57 -0.26 -4.36
C LEU A 152 -9.38 -0.81 -5.53
N GLU A 153 -8.65 -1.24 -6.57
CA GLU A 153 -9.17 -2.16 -7.58
C GLU A 153 -8.67 -3.56 -7.22
N VAL A 154 -9.59 -4.50 -7.06
CA VAL A 154 -9.33 -5.86 -6.59
C VAL A 154 -9.79 -6.85 -7.65
N LEU A 155 -8.92 -7.78 -8.05
CA LEU A 155 -9.29 -8.83 -9.00
C LEU A 155 -9.95 -10.02 -8.30
N VAL A 156 -10.96 -10.58 -8.94
CA VAL A 156 -11.54 -11.87 -8.53
C VAL A 156 -10.60 -12.99 -8.94
N ASP A 157 -10.04 -13.68 -7.97
CA ASP A 157 -9.16 -14.85 -8.16
C ASP A 157 -9.65 -16.06 -7.37
N ASN A 158 -10.57 -16.80 -7.97
CA ASN A 158 -11.15 -18.01 -7.38
C ASN A 158 -10.20 -19.20 -7.36
N LYS A 159 -9.13 -19.15 -8.18
CA LYS A 159 -8.15 -20.25 -8.32
C LYS A 159 -6.98 -20.12 -7.36
N ARG A 160 -6.84 -18.97 -6.71
CA ARG A 160 -5.73 -18.70 -5.80
C ARG A 160 -5.66 -19.74 -4.68
N SER A 161 -4.57 -20.51 -4.66
CA SER A 161 -4.30 -21.45 -3.58
C SER A 161 -3.73 -20.68 -2.37
N THR A 162 -4.10 -21.12 -1.17
CA THR A 162 -3.35 -20.73 0.03
C THR A 162 -2.01 -21.45 -0.01
N LYS A 163 -0.93 -20.76 -0.45
CA LYS A 163 0.41 -21.31 -0.22
C LYS A 163 0.59 -21.47 1.29
N LYS A 164 0.72 -22.72 1.76
CA LYS A 164 1.27 -22.96 3.09
C LYS A 164 2.66 -22.33 3.12
N HIS A 165 2.86 -21.33 3.98
CA HIS A 165 4.20 -20.96 4.38
C HIS A 165 4.72 -22.11 5.25
N ASP A 166 5.37 -23.08 4.62
CA ASP A 166 6.17 -24.07 5.32
C ASP A 166 7.33 -23.29 5.97
N HIS A 167 7.19 -22.99 7.26
CA HIS A 167 8.33 -22.67 8.09
C HIS A 167 9.20 -23.94 8.16
N LYS A 168 10.19 -24.02 7.28
CA LYS A 168 11.35 -24.89 7.55
C LYS A 168 12.01 -24.36 8.82
N MET A 169 11.69 -24.96 9.96
CA MET A 169 12.55 -24.92 11.12
C MET A 169 13.80 -25.73 10.74
N SER A 170 14.90 -25.03 10.51
CA SER A 170 16.22 -25.64 10.52
C SER A 170 16.63 -25.90 11.97
N HIS A 171 16.74 -27.15 12.32
CA HIS A 171 17.42 -27.60 13.51
C HIS A 171 18.93 -27.41 13.32
#